data_e3a4824220d5a1b65d74550d7aad8488
#
_entry.id   e3a4824220d5a1b65d74550d7aad8488
#
_cell.length_a   1.000
_cell.length_b   1.000
_cell.length_c   1.000
_cell.angle_alpha   90.00
_cell.angle_beta   90.00
_cell.angle_gamma   90.00
#
_symmetry.space_group_name_H-M   'P 1'
#
loop_
_entity.id
_entity.type
_entity.pdbx_description
1 polymer ?
#
loop_
_entity_poly.entity_id
_entity_poly.type
_entity_poly.pdbx_seq_one_letter_code
_entity_poly.pdbx_strand_id
1 'polypeptide(L)'
;RAHSIAAQGGINAAKNYQNDGDSVYRLFYDTVKGGDFRAREANVYRLAEVSSNIIDQCVAQGVPFGREYGGLLDNRSFGGAQLKRTFYARGQTGQQLLLGAYQALEKEVAKGHIEMFSRHEMMDLVLVDGEAKGIVTRNLVTGEIKSYAGDTVLLCTGGYGNVFFLSTNAMGCNVTAAYKAYKRGAFFANPCFTQIHPTCIPVKGDYQSKLTLMSESLRNSCLLYTSDAADT
;
A
#
# COMPACT_ATOMS: atom_id res chain seq x y z
N ARG A 1 10.07 8.94 -1.37
CA ARG A 1 8.88 8.81 -0.49
C ARG A 1 8.08 7.59 -0.94
N ALA A 2 7.61 6.78 0.02
CA ALA A 2 6.73 5.66 -0.27
C ALA A 2 5.33 6.14 -0.67
N HIS A 3 4.67 5.43 -1.58
CA HIS A 3 3.31 5.78 -2.00
C HIS A 3 2.28 5.57 -0.88
N SER A 4 2.52 4.64 0.04
CA SER A 4 1.66 4.33 1.18
C SER A 4 1.24 5.57 1.98
N ILE A 5 2.12 6.56 2.15
CA ILE A 5 1.82 7.79 2.90
C ILE A 5 0.72 8.63 2.25
N ALA A 6 0.47 8.45 0.97
CA ALA A 6 -0.53 9.20 0.21
C ALA A 6 -1.91 8.54 0.20
N ALA A 7 -2.04 7.31 0.69
CA ALA A 7 -3.32 6.61 0.75
C ALA A 7 -4.25 7.26 1.78
N GLN A 8 -5.46 7.64 1.36
CA GLN A 8 -6.40 8.43 2.16
C GLN A 8 -7.72 7.70 2.43
N GLY A 9 -8.18 6.91 1.45
CA GLY A 9 -9.53 6.32 1.44
C GLY A 9 -9.83 5.41 2.61
N GLY A 10 -8.92 4.57 2.97
CA GLY A 10 -9.08 3.55 4.00
C GLY A 10 -8.64 2.17 3.54
N ILE A 11 -8.84 1.19 4.41
CA ILE A 11 -8.58 -0.22 4.11
C ILE A 11 -9.82 -1.06 4.37
N ASN A 12 -10.06 -2.03 3.50
CA ASN A 12 -11.23 -2.90 3.58
C ASN A 12 -10.96 -4.12 4.47
N ALA A 13 -11.91 -4.46 5.34
CA ALA A 13 -11.87 -5.68 6.13
C ALA A 13 -13.27 -6.21 6.39
N ALA A 14 -13.40 -7.54 6.43
CA ALA A 14 -14.67 -8.23 6.59
C ALA A 14 -15.08 -8.36 8.07
N LYS A 15 -15.16 -7.24 8.80
CA LYS A 15 -15.55 -7.24 10.23
C LYS A 15 -17.05 -7.31 10.46
N ASN A 16 -17.85 -6.93 9.47
CA ASN A 16 -19.31 -6.97 9.52
C ASN A 16 -19.92 -6.34 10.80
N TYR A 17 -19.40 -5.22 11.28
CA TYR A 17 -19.86 -4.57 12.50
C TYR A 17 -21.31 -4.11 12.43
N GLN A 18 -21.79 -3.75 11.25
CA GLN A 18 -23.14 -3.26 11.04
C GLN A 18 -24.14 -4.37 10.70
N ASN A 19 -23.66 -5.61 10.64
CA ASN A 19 -24.49 -6.78 10.28
C ASN A 19 -25.27 -6.59 8.97
N ASP A 20 -24.64 -5.97 7.99
CA ASP A 20 -25.20 -5.66 6.68
C ASP A 20 -24.94 -6.77 5.63
N GLY A 21 -24.60 -7.96 6.10
CA GLY A 21 -24.38 -9.14 5.26
C GLY A 21 -22.98 -9.22 4.66
N ASP A 22 -22.00 -8.53 5.23
CA ASP A 22 -20.60 -8.71 4.84
C ASP A 22 -20.01 -10.02 5.40
N SER A 23 -19.05 -10.56 4.69
CA SER A 23 -18.35 -11.78 5.07
C SER A 23 -16.98 -11.87 4.41
N VAL A 24 -16.13 -12.77 4.92
CA VAL A 24 -14.85 -13.12 4.29
C VAL A 24 -15.05 -13.54 2.84
N TYR A 25 -16.05 -14.39 2.56
CA TYR A 25 -16.35 -14.84 1.21
C TYR A 25 -16.79 -13.69 0.30
N ARG A 26 -17.60 -12.77 0.81
CA ARG A 26 -18.04 -11.63 0.03
C ARG A 26 -16.89 -10.65 -0.28
N LEU A 27 -16.01 -10.38 0.68
CA LEU A 27 -14.81 -9.58 0.43
C LEU A 27 -13.89 -10.26 -0.58
N PHE A 28 -13.71 -11.58 -0.46
CA PHE A 28 -12.96 -12.36 -1.44
C PHE A 28 -13.55 -12.24 -2.84
N TYR A 29 -14.86 -12.51 -2.99
CA TYR A 29 -15.53 -12.45 -4.28
C TYR A 29 -15.44 -11.05 -4.92
N ASP A 30 -15.72 -10.00 -4.15
CA ASP A 30 -15.66 -8.62 -4.63
C ASP A 30 -14.24 -8.25 -5.08
N THR A 31 -13.22 -8.74 -4.37
CA THR A 31 -11.82 -8.49 -4.72
C THR A 31 -11.41 -9.23 -6.00
N VAL A 32 -11.76 -10.50 -6.14
CA VAL A 32 -11.48 -11.28 -7.35
C VAL A 32 -12.19 -10.69 -8.55
N LYS A 33 -13.48 -10.33 -8.40
CA LYS A 33 -14.27 -9.70 -9.45
C LYS A 33 -13.72 -8.32 -9.83
N GLY A 34 -13.35 -7.50 -8.86
CA GLY A 34 -12.73 -6.20 -9.10
C GLY A 34 -11.37 -6.28 -9.81
N GLY A 35 -10.66 -7.38 -9.65
CA GLY A 35 -9.43 -7.71 -10.37
C GLY A 35 -9.66 -8.47 -11.69
N ASP A 36 -10.86 -8.45 -12.24
CA ASP A 36 -11.21 -9.10 -13.51
C ASP A 36 -10.87 -10.60 -13.53
N PHE A 37 -11.02 -11.28 -12.38
CA PHE A 37 -10.75 -12.73 -12.20
C PHE A 37 -9.32 -13.15 -12.56
N ARG A 38 -8.35 -12.24 -12.47
CA ARG A 38 -6.94 -12.49 -12.82
C ARG A 38 -6.05 -12.77 -11.60
N ALA A 39 -6.57 -12.59 -10.40
CA ALA A 39 -5.81 -12.83 -9.19
C ALA A 39 -5.70 -14.31 -8.85
N ARG A 40 -4.66 -14.68 -8.11
CA ARG A 40 -4.58 -16.02 -7.51
C ARG A 40 -5.57 -16.11 -6.36
N GLU A 41 -6.66 -16.83 -6.55
CA GLU A 41 -7.81 -16.90 -5.63
C GLU A 41 -7.42 -17.29 -4.21
N ALA A 42 -6.54 -18.27 -4.04
CA ALA A 42 -6.08 -18.72 -2.72
C ALA A 42 -5.43 -17.58 -1.92
N ASN A 43 -4.65 -16.71 -2.58
CA ASN A 43 -4.03 -15.58 -1.92
C ASN A 43 -5.05 -14.50 -1.54
N VAL A 44 -6.03 -14.25 -2.40
CA VAL A 44 -7.10 -13.28 -2.14
C VAL A 44 -8.03 -13.77 -1.03
N TYR A 45 -8.35 -15.06 -1.02
CA TYR A 45 -9.14 -15.65 0.06
C TYR A 45 -8.42 -15.52 1.41
N ARG A 46 -7.13 -15.86 1.45
CA ARG A 46 -6.32 -15.70 2.67
C ARG A 46 -6.25 -14.24 3.14
N LEU A 47 -6.12 -13.29 2.22
CA LEU A 47 -6.16 -11.86 2.54
C LEU A 47 -7.50 -11.47 3.18
N ALA A 48 -8.62 -11.90 2.60
CA ALA A 48 -9.95 -11.63 3.13
C ALA A 48 -10.13 -12.25 4.53
N GLU A 49 -9.64 -13.47 4.73
CA GLU A 49 -9.69 -14.21 5.99
C GLU A 49 -8.96 -13.49 7.13
N VAL A 50 -7.75 -12.98 6.87
CA VAL A 50 -6.93 -12.29 7.87
C VAL A 50 -7.28 -10.81 8.03
N SER A 51 -8.11 -10.24 7.17
CA SER A 51 -8.38 -8.81 7.10
C SER A 51 -8.84 -8.20 8.42
N SER A 52 -9.71 -8.90 9.15
CA SER A 52 -10.20 -8.45 10.46
C SER A 52 -9.09 -8.39 11.50
N ASN A 53 -8.21 -9.39 11.53
CA ASN A 53 -7.08 -9.43 12.46
C ASN A 53 -6.05 -8.34 12.13
N ILE A 54 -5.88 -7.98 10.86
CA ILE A 54 -5.00 -6.88 10.44
C ILE A 54 -5.49 -5.55 11.00
N ILE A 55 -6.81 -5.28 10.97
CA ILE A 55 -7.38 -4.08 11.58
C ILE A 55 -7.10 -4.05 13.08
N ASP A 56 -7.31 -5.15 13.79
CA ASP A 56 -7.07 -5.24 15.23
C ASP A 56 -5.58 -5.03 15.57
N GLN A 57 -4.69 -5.60 14.76
CA GLN A 57 -3.26 -5.37 14.89
C GLN A 57 -2.89 -3.89 14.67
N CYS A 58 -3.46 -3.24 13.66
CA CYS A 58 -3.22 -1.82 13.42
C CYS A 58 -3.71 -0.95 14.58
N VAL A 59 -4.87 -1.28 15.16
CA VAL A 59 -5.36 -0.61 16.38
C VAL A 59 -4.39 -0.80 17.54
N ALA A 60 -3.91 -2.01 17.76
CA ALA A 60 -2.92 -2.32 18.80
C ALA A 60 -1.57 -1.59 18.59
N GLN A 61 -1.22 -1.30 17.35
CA GLN A 61 -0.05 -0.48 16.99
C GLN A 61 -0.29 1.03 17.13
N GLY A 62 -1.49 1.46 17.57
CA GLY A 62 -1.82 2.85 17.81
C GLY A 62 -2.36 3.62 16.60
N VAL A 63 -2.81 2.95 15.54
CA VAL A 63 -3.44 3.61 14.39
C VAL A 63 -4.78 4.22 14.82
N PRO A 64 -4.98 5.55 14.69
CA PRO A 64 -6.17 6.25 15.14
C PRO A 64 -7.30 6.18 14.11
N PHE A 65 -7.86 5.00 13.91
CA PHE A 65 -9.05 4.85 13.08
C PHE A 65 -10.23 5.67 13.62
N GLY A 66 -11.09 6.14 12.75
CA GLY A 66 -12.36 6.74 13.11
C GLY A 66 -13.16 5.81 14.04
N ARG A 67 -13.91 6.40 14.96
CA ARG A 67 -14.78 5.65 15.87
C ARG A 67 -16.18 6.23 15.86
N GLU A 68 -17.15 5.35 16.01
CA GLU A 68 -18.53 5.71 16.29
C GLU A 68 -18.69 6.21 17.74
N TYR A 69 -19.82 6.84 18.02
CA TYR A 69 -20.12 7.35 19.37
C TYR A 69 -20.06 6.26 20.46
N GLY A 70 -20.44 5.03 20.11
CA GLY A 70 -20.34 3.87 20.99
C GLY A 70 -18.92 3.28 21.18
N GLY A 71 -17.92 3.86 20.54
CA GLY A 71 -16.51 3.46 20.67
C GLY A 71 -16.05 2.35 19.73
N LEU A 72 -16.93 1.75 18.95
CA LEU A 72 -16.57 0.83 17.87
C LEU A 72 -15.84 1.57 16.74
N LEU A 73 -15.04 0.85 15.97
CA LEU A 73 -14.39 1.44 14.79
C LEU A 73 -15.45 1.81 13.76
N ASP A 74 -15.40 3.06 13.33
CA ASP A 74 -16.25 3.52 12.23
C ASP A 74 -15.77 2.95 10.89
N ASN A 75 -16.72 2.62 10.02
CA ASN A 75 -16.46 2.15 8.69
C ASN A 75 -17.43 2.76 7.70
N ARG A 76 -17.03 2.82 6.43
CA ARG A 76 -17.82 3.43 5.37
C ARG A 76 -17.80 2.60 4.10
N SER A 77 -18.76 2.83 3.23
CA SER A 77 -18.69 2.39 1.84
C SER A 77 -17.71 3.31 1.09
N PHE A 78 -16.74 2.75 0.39
CA PHE A 78 -15.75 3.51 -0.35
C PHE A 78 -15.15 2.68 -1.50
N GLY A 79 -14.73 3.37 -2.57
CA GLY A 79 -14.04 2.73 -3.69
C GLY A 79 -14.87 1.74 -4.48
N GLY A 80 -16.20 1.92 -4.56
CA GLY A 80 -17.12 1.02 -5.25
C GLY A 80 -17.63 -0.14 -4.39
N ALA A 81 -17.13 -0.30 -3.15
CA ALA A 81 -17.71 -1.25 -2.20
C ALA A 81 -19.11 -0.76 -1.77
N GLN A 82 -20.12 -1.58 -2.00
CA GLN A 82 -21.50 -1.25 -1.64
C GLN A 82 -21.78 -1.43 -0.14
N LEU A 83 -20.90 -2.16 0.55
CA LEU A 83 -20.99 -2.41 1.98
C LEU A 83 -20.05 -1.48 2.76
N LYS A 84 -20.41 -1.26 4.02
CA LYS A 84 -19.57 -0.52 4.95
C LYS A 84 -18.48 -1.42 5.51
N ARG A 85 -17.36 -1.51 4.82
CA ARG A 85 -16.19 -2.33 5.21
C ARG A 85 -14.87 -1.59 5.21
N THR A 86 -14.87 -0.30 4.86
CA THR A 86 -13.66 0.50 4.74
C THR A 86 -13.37 1.24 6.04
N PHE A 87 -12.33 0.85 6.74
CA PHE A 87 -11.83 1.48 7.96
C PHE A 87 -10.85 2.60 7.59
N TYR A 88 -10.96 3.75 8.23
CA TYR A 88 -10.26 4.97 7.81
C TYR A 88 -9.80 5.84 8.97
N ALA A 89 -8.77 6.65 8.74
CA ALA A 89 -8.27 7.68 9.64
C ALA A 89 -8.35 9.05 8.94
N ARG A 90 -9.55 9.51 8.70
CA ARG A 90 -9.96 10.85 8.19
C ARG A 90 -8.95 11.54 7.26
N GLY A 91 -8.75 11.00 6.05
CA GLY A 91 -7.84 11.54 5.02
C GLY A 91 -6.36 11.23 5.23
N GLN A 92 -5.99 10.56 6.31
CA GLN A 92 -4.59 10.24 6.63
C GLN A 92 -4.36 8.73 6.83
N THR A 93 -5.22 7.88 6.31
CA THR A 93 -5.20 6.45 6.60
C THR A 93 -3.83 5.82 6.30
N GLY A 94 -3.27 6.05 5.11
CA GLY A 94 -1.96 5.50 4.74
C GLY A 94 -0.82 6.02 5.60
N GLN A 95 -0.83 7.31 5.91
CA GLN A 95 0.15 7.91 6.81
C GLN A 95 0.11 7.29 8.20
N GLN A 96 -1.08 7.13 8.77
CA GLN A 96 -1.26 6.59 10.11
C GLN A 96 -0.91 5.10 10.18
N LEU A 97 -1.26 4.32 9.15
CA LEU A 97 -0.84 2.92 9.03
C LEU A 97 0.69 2.80 8.95
N LEU A 98 1.34 3.66 8.17
CA LEU A 98 2.80 3.67 8.06
C LEU A 98 3.46 4.04 9.38
N LEU A 99 2.95 5.05 10.09
CA LEU A 99 3.47 5.46 11.40
C LEU A 99 3.28 4.38 12.45
N GLY A 100 2.14 3.71 12.48
CA GLY A 100 1.89 2.59 13.39
C GLY A 100 2.86 1.43 13.16
N ALA A 101 3.06 1.04 11.90
CA ALA A 101 4.03 0.01 11.54
C ALA A 101 5.47 0.43 11.86
N TYR A 102 5.83 1.70 11.59
CA TYR A 102 7.15 2.24 11.89
C TYR A 102 7.44 2.28 13.39
N GLN A 103 6.47 2.65 14.21
CA GLN A 103 6.61 2.61 15.68
C GLN A 103 6.85 1.18 16.20
N ALA A 104 6.17 0.20 15.63
CA ALA A 104 6.39 -1.21 15.96
C ALA A 104 7.80 -1.66 15.54
N LEU A 105 8.26 -1.25 14.36
CA LEU A 105 9.61 -1.51 13.87
C LEU A 105 10.68 -0.92 14.82
N GLU A 106 10.53 0.36 15.19
CA GLU A 106 11.50 1.04 16.07
C GLU A 106 11.65 0.36 17.44
N LYS A 107 10.58 -0.23 17.96
CA LYS A 107 10.67 -1.03 19.21
C LYS A 107 11.58 -2.24 19.04
N GLU A 108 11.56 -2.89 17.89
CA GLU A 108 12.42 -4.05 17.61
C GLU A 108 13.86 -3.64 17.26
N VAL A 109 14.03 -2.49 16.61
CA VAL A 109 15.35 -1.86 16.42
C VAL A 109 16.00 -1.54 17.77
N ALA A 110 15.26 -0.95 18.72
CA ALA A 110 15.75 -0.63 20.06
C ALA A 110 16.16 -1.88 20.87
N LYS A 111 15.55 -3.04 20.59
CA LYS A 111 15.94 -4.32 21.21
C LYS A 111 17.16 -4.98 20.55
N GLY A 112 17.63 -4.45 19.41
CA GLY A 112 18.70 -5.05 18.62
C GLY A 112 18.27 -6.24 17.74
N HIS A 113 16.97 -6.49 17.59
CA HIS A 113 16.47 -7.56 16.73
C HIS A 113 16.50 -7.18 15.25
N ILE A 114 16.50 -5.90 14.95
CA ILE A 114 16.47 -5.36 13.59
C ILE A 114 17.55 -4.31 13.43
N GLU A 115 18.30 -4.41 12.34
CA GLU A 115 19.22 -3.38 11.89
C GLU A 115 18.65 -2.69 10.64
N MET A 116 18.60 -1.36 10.64
CA MET A 116 18.00 -0.57 9.56
C MET A 116 19.08 0.25 8.82
N PHE A 117 19.23 -0.01 7.54
CA PHE A 117 20.18 0.68 6.66
C PHE A 117 19.45 1.72 5.80
N SER A 118 19.32 2.94 6.32
CA SER A 118 18.73 4.05 5.59
C SER A 118 19.61 4.52 4.43
N ARG A 119 18.99 5.05 3.37
CA ARG A 119 19.69 5.58 2.18
C ARG A 119 20.59 4.56 1.49
N HIS A 120 20.15 3.30 1.46
CA HIS A 120 20.80 2.24 0.69
C HIS A 120 19.93 1.87 -0.51
N GLU A 121 20.56 1.74 -1.66
CA GLU A 121 19.92 1.26 -2.90
C GLU A 121 20.31 -0.19 -3.13
N MET A 122 19.33 -1.05 -3.40
CA MET A 122 19.60 -2.43 -3.82
C MET A 122 20.18 -2.44 -5.23
N MET A 123 21.43 -2.90 -5.35
CA MET A 123 22.15 -3.01 -6.62
C MET A 123 21.89 -4.33 -7.31
N ASP A 124 21.81 -5.42 -6.56
CA ASP A 124 21.60 -6.76 -7.12
C ASP A 124 21.09 -7.74 -6.06
N LEU A 125 20.56 -8.88 -6.53
CA LEU A 125 20.21 -10.04 -5.73
C LEU A 125 21.34 -11.07 -5.78
N VAL A 126 21.75 -11.58 -4.63
CA VAL A 126 22.75 -12.63 -4.54
C VAL A 126 22.07 -13.98 -4.57
N LEU A 127 22.46 -14.82 -5.52
CA LEU A 127 22.03 -16.22 -5.60
C LEU A 127 23.21 -17.14 -5.27
N VAL A 128 22.95 -18.16 -4.45
CA VAL A 128 23.85 -19.28 -4.17
C VAL A 128 23.06 -20.56 -4.44
N ASP A 129 23.55 -21.40 -5.32
CA ASP A 129 22.89 -22.66 -5.73
C ASP A 129 21.42 -22.48 -6.17
N GLY A 130 21.10 -21.34 -6.79
CA GLY A 130 19.76 -21.00 -7.26
C GLY A 130 18.84 -20.41 -6.19
N GLU A 131 19.29 -20.28 -4.97
CA GLU A 131 18.52 -19.68 -3.86
C GLU A 131 18.94 -18.24 -3.59
N ALA A 132 17.97 -17.38 -3.25
CA ALA A 132 18.21 -16.00 -2.85
C ALA A 132 18.81 -15.94 -1.44
N LYS A 133 20.08 -15.63 -1.33
CA LYS A 133 20.86 -15.64 -0.07
C LYS A 133 21.35 -14.26 0.36
N GLY A 134 20.94 -13.20 -0.29
CA GLY A 134 21.36 -11.87 0.11
C GLY A 134 21.16 -10.82 -0.97
N ILE A 135 21.62 -9.62 -0.67
CA ILE A 135 21.56 -8.47 -1.58
C ILE A 135 22.89 -7.72 -1.59
N VAL A 136 23.17 -7.08 -2.71
CA VAL A 136 24.22 -6.07 -2.83
C VAL A 136 23.58 -4.70 -2.78
N THR A 137 24.13 -3.82 -1.97
CA THR A 137 23.62 -2.46 -1.82
C THR A 137 24.70 -1.41 -2.09
N ARG A 138 24.25 -0.22 -2.43
CA ARG A 138 25.09 0.98 -2.48
C ARG A 138 24.57 2.00 -1.46
N ASN A 139 25.44 2.47 -0.59
CA ASN A 139 25.16 3.61 0.26
C ASN A 139 25.09 4.87 -0.61
N LEU A 140 23.96 5.56 -0.60
CA LEU A 140 23.73 6.74 -1.46
C LEU A 140 24.46 7.99 -0.96
N VAL A 141 25.03 7.97 0.25
CA VAL A 141 25.77 9.09 0.82
C VAL A 141 27.26 8.94 0.55
N THR A 142 27.81 7.73 0.82
CA THR A 142 29.25 7.47 0.72
C THR A 142 29.68 6.84 -0.60
N GLY A 143 28.73 6.25 -1.34
CA GLY A 143 29.01 5.46 -2.54
C GLY A 143 29.52 4.04 -2.25
N GLU A 144 29.70 3.66 -1.00
CA GLU A 144 30.19 2.35 -0.60
C GLU A 144 29.25 1.23 -1.09
N ILE A 145 29.83 0.17 -1.63
CA ILE A 145 29.11 -1.04 -2.02
C ILE A 145 29.33 -2.11 -0.96
N LYS A 146 28.23 -2.68 -0.46
CA LYS A 146 28.26 -3.70 0.58
C LYS A 146 27.26 -4.81 0.28
N SER A 147 27.63 -6.04 0.63
CA SER A 147 26.76 -7.22 0.54
C SER A 147 26.20 -7.56 1.92
N TYR A 148 24.94 -7.96 1.95
CA TYR A 148 24.26 -8.47 3.13
C TYR A 148 23.76 -9.88 2.85
N ALA A 149 24.14 -10.83 3.68
CA ALA A 149 23.67 -12.20 3.60
C ALA A 149 22.40 -12.40 4.43
N GLY A 150 21.53 -13.32 4.02
CA GLY A 150 20.34 -13.69 4.74
C GLY A 150 19.74 -14.97 4.17
N ASP A 151 19.03 -15.70 4.99
CA ASP A 151 18.35 -16.94 4.60
C ASP A 151 17.12 -16.69 3.71
N THR A 152 16.58 -15.48 3.78
CA THR A 152 15.42 -15.06 2.98
C THR A 152 15.58 -13.60 2.57
N VAL A 153 15.18 -13.28 1.34
CA VAL A 153 15.11 -11.91 0.84
C VAL A 153 13.66 -11.55 0.54
N LEU A 154 13.12 -10.58 1.26
CA LEU A 154 11.76 -10.08 1.07
C LEU A 154 11.80 -8.71 0.39
N LEU A 155 11.25 -8.59 -0.81
CA LEU A 155 11.15 -7.35 -1.56
C LEU A 155 9.84 -6.62 -1.24
N CYS A 156 9.93 -5.51 -0.49
CA CYS A 156 8.80 -4.63 -0.15
C CYS A 156 8.95 -3.26 -0.80
N THR A 157 9.37 -3.21 -2.06
CA THR A 157 9.78 -1.99 -2.77
C THR A 157 8.63 -1.27 -3.49
N GLY A 158 7.41 -1.73 -3.27
CA GLY A 158 6.21 -1.14 -3.89
C GLY A 158 6.05 -1.50 -5.36
N GLY A 159 5.20 -0.75 -6.05
CA GLY A 159 4.85 -0.97 -7.44
C GLY A 159 5.81 -0.32 -8.45
N TYR A 160 5.41 -0.33 -9.71
CA TYR A 160 6.20 0.11 -10.85
C TYR A 160 5.52 1.21 -11.69
N GLY A 161 4.61 1.96 -11.09
CA GLY A 161 3.83 2.99 -11.79
C GLY A 161 4.68 4.00 -12.56
N ASN A 162 5.88 4.33 -12.08
CA ASN A 162 6.77 5.29 -12.74
C ASN A 162 7.51 4.74 -13.97
N VAL A 163 7.26 3.50 -14.38
CA VAL A 163 7.63 2.99 -15.71
C VAL A 163 6.76 3.64 -16.79
N PHE A 164 5.54 4.04 -16.44
CA PHE A 164 4.59 4.65 -17.36
C PHE A 164 4.64 6.17 -17.30
N PHE A 165 4.41 6.79 -18.46
CA PHE A 165 4.22 8.24 -18.54
C PHE A 165 2.96 8.68 -17.80
N LEU A 166 3.00 9.82 -17.17
CA LEU A 166 1.90 10.36 -16.34
C LEU A 166 1.47 9.46 -15.17
N SER A 167 2.40 8.74 -14.59
CA SER A 167 2.13 7.99 -13.37
C SER A 167 1.63 8.88 -12.23
N THR A 168 0.62 8.41 -11.50
CA THR A 168 0.12 9.04 -10.27
C THR A 168 0.80 8.51 -9.01
N ASN A 169 1.76 7.59 -9.16
CA ASN A 169 2.49 6.99 -8.04
C ASN A 169 3.67 7.85 -7.58
N ALA A 170 4.07 7.66 -6.34
CA ALA A 170 5.29 8.26 -5.80
C ALA A 170 6.54 7.85 -6.61
N MET A 171 7.55 8.72 -6.65
CA MET A 171 8.78 8.51 -7.43
C MET A 171 9.52 7.22 -7.08
N GLY A 172 9.38 6.72 -5.84
CA GLY A 172 9.96 5.46 -5.41
C GLY A 172 9.34 4.20 -6.05
N CYS A 173 8.19 4.32 -6.73
CA CYS A 173 7.54 3.22 -7.44
C CYS A 173 8.17 3.04 -8.84
N ASN A 174 9.45 2.74 -8.91
CA ASN A 174 10.27 2.74 -10.14
C ASN A 174 10.72 1.35 -10.60
N VAL A 175 10.31 0.29 -9.95
CA VAL A 175 10.58 -1.12 -10.26
C VAL A 175 12.06 -1.56 -10.19
N THR A 176 13.00 -0.71 -9.88
CA THR A 176 14.44 -1.01 -10.01
C THR A 176 14.85 -2.30 -9.29
N ALA A 177 14.48 -2.48 -8.03
CA ALA A 177 14.84 -3.68 -7.27
C ALA A 177 14.10 -4.93 -7.76
N ALA A 178 12.80 -4.83 -8.05
CA ALA A 178 12.01 -5.94 -8.58
C ALA A 178 12.52 -6.40 -9.97
N TYR A 179 12.93 -5.46 -10.82
CA TYR A 179 13.53 -5.78 -12.12
C TYR A 179 14.88 -6.51 -11.98
N LYS A 180 15.70 -6.13 -11.01
CA LYS A 180 16.96 -6.84 -10.74
C LYS A 180 16.72 -8.29 -10.29
N ALA A 181 15.73 -8.51 -9.43
CA ALA A 181 15.32 -9.85 -9.03
C ALA A 181 14.78 -10.65 -10.22
N TYR A 182 13.96 -10.03 -11.08
CA TYR A 182 13.48 -10.63 -12.31
C TYR A 182 14.61 -11.07 -13.24
N LYS A 183 15.62 -10.24 -13.44
CA LYS A 183 16.83 -10.60 -14.22
C LYS A 183 17.61 -11.78 -13.62
N ARG A 184 17.45 -12.05 -12.35
CA ARG A 184 18.03 -13.21 -11.64
C ARG A 184 17.13 -14.43 -11.63
N GLY A 185 15.99 -14.39 -12.36
CA GLY A 185 15.09 -15.52 -12.53
C GLY A 185 13.82 -15.49 -11.68
N ALA A 186 13.59 -14.44 -10.88
CA ALA A 186 12.33 -14.31 -10.17
C ALA A 186 11.16 -14.08 -11.15
N PHE A 187 10.02 -14.69 -10.86
CA PHE A 187 8.81 -14.47 -11.65
C PHE A 187 8.19 -13.11 -11.34
N PHE A 188 7.65 -12.48 -12.37
CA PHE A 188 6.91 -11.23 -12.26
C PHE A 188 5.41 -11.52 -12.48
N ALA A 189 4.59 -11.22 -11.47
CA ALA A 189 3.16 -11.53 -11.51
C ALA A 189 2.33 -10.28 -11.84
N ASN A 190 1.25 -10.49 -12.59
CA ASN A 190 0.20 -9.51 -12.87
C ASN A 190 0.72 -8.14 -13.38
N PRO A 191 1.60 -8.08 -14.39
CA PRO A 191 2.17 -6.81 -14.87
C PRO A 191 1.14 -5.92 -15.58
N CYS A 192 -0.04 -6.46 -15.90
CA CYS A 192 -1.14 -5.73 -16.53
C CYS A 192 -1.94 -4.87 -15.54
N PHE A 193 -1.81 -5.07 -14.23
CA PHE A 193 -2.54 -4.30 -13.24
C PHE A 193 -1.87 -2.95 -13.01
N THR A 194 -2.46 -1.92 -13.60
CA THR A 194 -2.07 -0.53 -13.41
C THR A 194 -3.21 0.23 -12.76
N GLN A 195 -2.89 1.17 -11.88
CA GLN A 195 -3.87 2.04 -11.24
C GLN A 195 -3.49 3.50 -11.43
N ILE A 196 -4.46 4.30 -11.89
CA ILE A 196 -4.36 5.74 -11.95
C ILE A 196 -5.24 6.31 -10.84
N HIS A 197 -4.69 7.20 -10.01
CA HIS A 197 -5.44 7.87 -8.96
C HIS A 197 -6.26 9.03 -9.56
N PRO A 198 -7.60 8.98 -9.56
CA PRO A 198 -8.43 9.95 -10.31
C PRO A 198 -8.42 11.35 -9.70
N THR A 199 -8.04 11.49 -8.43
CA THR A 199 -7.95 12.80 -7.74
C THR A 199 -6.51 13.32 -7.68
N CYS A 200 -5.60 12.79 -8.49
CA CYS A 200 -4.24 13.27 -8.62
C CYS A 200 -4.20 14.48 -9.56
N ILE A 201 -3.56 15.57 -9.11
CA ILE A 201 -3.36 16.76 -9.93
C ILE A 201 -2.19 16.51 -10.89
N PRO A 202 -2.36 16.69 -12.21
CA PRO A 202 -1.29 16.55 -13.18
C PRO A 202 -0.12 17.50 -12.90
N VAL A 203 1.09 17.06 -13.17
CA VAL A 203 2.28 17.90 -13.09
C VAL A 203 2.25 18.96 -14.20
N LYS A 204 2.35 20.23 -13.84
CA LYS A 204 2.37 21.37 -14.77
C LYS A 204 3.74 22.07 -14.84
N GLY A 205 4.80 21.49 -14.34
CA GLY A 205 6.13 22.11 -14.38
C GLY A 205 7.14 21.35 -13.54
N ASP A 206 8.39 21.78 -13.64
CA ASP A 206 9.54 21.07 -13.05
C ASP A 206 9.54 21.04 -11.52
N TYR A 207 8.85 21.96 -10.89
CA TYR A 207 8.83 22.11 -9.43
C TYR A 207 7.63 21.45 -8.76
N GLN A 208 6.67 20.95 -9.52
CA GLN A 208 5.49 20.30 -8.95
C GLN A 208 5.75 18.80 -8.70
N SER A 209 5.44 18.34 -7.48
CA SER A 209 5.46 16.93 -7.17
C SER A 209 4.35 16.20 -7.93
N LYS A 210 4.66 15.04 -8.52
CA LYS A 210 3.66 14.15 -9.13
C LYS A 210 2.60 13.65 -8.16
N LEU A 211 2.85 13.77 -6.86
CA LEU A 211 1.99 13.27 -5.80
C LEU A 211 1.14 14.39 -5.16
N THR A 212 0.62 15.29 -5.94
CA THR A 212 -0.36 16.25 -5.44
C THR A 212 -1.75 15.62 -5.56
N LEU A 213 -2.27 15.15 -4.43
CA LEU A 213 -3.58 14.52 -4.34
C LEU A 213 -4.57 15.49 -3.71
N MET A 214 -5.75 15.58 -4.31
CA MET A 214 -6.91 16.15 -3.64
C MET A 214 -7.45 15.15 -2.62
N SER A 215 -8.09 15.65 -1.56
CA SER A 215 -8.64 14.77 -0.53
C SER A 215 -9.63 13.78 -1.11
N GLU A 216 -9.47 12.51 -0.81
CA GLU A 216 -10.42 11.44 -1.14
C GLU A 216 -11.81 11.70 -0.52
N SER A 217 -11.90 12.51 0.54
CA SER A 217 -13.18 12.91 1.14
C SER A 217 -14.09 13.65 0.17
N LEU A 218 -13.54 14.34 -0.84
CA LEU A 218 -14.33 14.99 -1.87
C LEU A 218 -15.16 14.00 -2.69
N ARG A 219 -14.70 12.77 -2.85
CA ARG A 219 -15.45 11.72 -3.57
C ARG A 219 -16.68 11.23 -2.82
N ASN A 220 -16.68 11.33 -1.49
CA ASN A 220 -17.81 10.92 -0.65
C ASN A 220 -18.76 12.06 -0.33
N SER A 221 -18.28 13.30 -0.39
CA SER A 221 -19.05 14.48 0.01
C SER A 221 -19.86 15.12 -1.10
N CYS A 222 -19.98 14.49 -2.22
CA CYS A 222 -20.79 14.75 -3.44
C CYS A 222 -21.40 16.15 -3.71
N LEU A 223 -21.59 16.99 -2.71
CA LEU A 223 -22.27 18.29 -2.83
C LEU A 223 -21.48 19.31 -3.66
N LEU A 224 -20.15 19.27 -3.62
CA LEU A 224 -19.30 20.14 -4.43
C LEU A 224 -19.21 19.68 -5.90
N TYR A 225 -19.40 18.38 -6.13
CA TYR A 225 -19.26 17.81 -7.46
C TYR A 225 -20.53 17.96 -8.31
N THR A 226 -21.67 18.09 -7.66
CA THR A 226 -22.98 18.25 -8.35
C THR A 226 -23.33 19.70 -8.61
N SER A 227 -22.81 20.66 -7.83
CA SER A 227 -23.08 22.09 -8.06
C SER A 227 -22.28 22.64 -9.25
N ASP A 228 -21.00 22.27 -9.40
CA ASP A 228 -20.17 22.73 -10.51
C ASP A 228 -20.51 22.07 -11.86
N ALA A 229 -21.15 20.90 -11.85
CA ALA A 229 -21.60 20.25 -13.06
C ALA A 229 -22.95 20.81 -13.59
N ALA A 230 -23.66 21.58 -12.79
CA ALA A 230 -24.93 22.21 -13.18
C ALA A 230 -24.75 23.58 -13.81
N ASP A 231 -23.57 24.20 -13.67
CA ASP A 231 -23.26 25.56 -14.16
C ASP A 231 -22.37 25.56 -15.42
N THR A 232 -22.13 24.40 -16.02
CA THR A 232 -21.44 24.24 -17.31
C THR A 232 -22.34 23.57 -18.34
#